data_c233f939acc158ffdbc1024efcb92047
#
_entry.id   c233f939acc158ffdbc1024efcb92047
#
_cell.length_a   1.000
_cell.length_b   1.000
_cell.length_c   1.000
_cell.angle_alpha   90.00
_cell.angle_beta   90.00
_cell.angle_gamma   90.00
#
_symmetry.space_group_name_H-M   'P 1'
#
loop_
_entity.id
_entity.type
_entity.pdbx_description
1 polymer ?
#
loop_
_entity_poly.entity_id
_entity_poly.type
_entity_poly.pdbx_seq_one_letter_code
_entity_poly.pdbx_strand_id
1 'polypeptide(L)'
;MDIRKEHFNGVYSTIFEHMGERVTREIHSVFRGQQFNFPKKLYSMEYVIRYLKENYNGKNVRQLAKELDYSERWVQAIINKNKIVSRGDEN
;
A
#
# COMPACT_ATOMS: atom_id res chain seq x y z
N MET A 1 18.90 -24.36 -17.40
CA MET A 1 19.59 -23.07 -17.59
C MET A 1 19.58 -22.29 -16.29
N ASP A 2 20.73 -21.74 -15.95
CA ASP A 2 20.90 -20.99 -14.70
C ASP A 2 20.45 -19.54 -14.92
N ILE A 3 19.30 -19.17 -14.35
CA ILE A 3 18.72 -17.84 -14.54
C ILE A 3 19.23 -16.88 -13.46
N ARG A 4 19.78 -15.75 -13.90
CA ARG A 4 20.34 -14.73 -13.01
C ARG A 4 19.74 -13.38 -13.32
N LYS A 5 19.83 -12.44 -12.34
CA LYS A 5 19.29 -11.10 -12.48
C LYS A 5 19.87 -10.35 -13.69
N GLU A 6 21.13 -10.65 -14.06
CA GLU A 6 21.79 -9.99 -15.19
C GLU A 6 21.14 -10.32 -16.53
N HIS A 7 20.34 -11.38 -16.55
CA HIS A 7 19.65 -11.78 -17.78
C HIS A 7 18.43 -10.94 -18.08
N PHE A 8 17.97 -10.16 -17.10
CA PHE A 8 16.73 -9.41 -17.23
C PHE A 8 16.97 -7.94 -17.50
N ASN A 9 16.04 -7.37 -18.24
CA ASN A 9 16.12 -5.99 -18.70
C ASN A 9 15.51 -5.05 -17.66
N GLY A 10 16.26 -4.01 -17.30
CA GLY A 10 15.74 -2.93 -16.47
C GLY A 10 15.07 -3.36 -15.18
N VAL A 11 13.84 -2.92 -14.96
CA VAL A 11 13.11 -3.20 -13.71
C VAL A 11 12.89 -4.68 -13.47
N TYR A 12 12.89 -5.50 -14.52
CA TYR A 12 12.71 -6.94 -14.36
C TYR A 12 13.85 -7.57 -13.58
N SER A 13 15.04 -7.01 -13.68
CA SER A 13 16.17 -7.47 -12.87
C SER A 13 15.89 -7.30 -11.39
N THR A 14 15.35 -6.14 -11.00
CA THR A 14 15.00 -5.85 -9.62
C THR A 14 13.87 -6.77 -9.13
N ILE A 15 12.85 -6.96 -9.97
CA ILE A 15 11.74 -7.84 -9.62
C ILE A 15 12.23 -9.27 -9.41
N PHE A 16 13.09 -9.74 -10.30
CA PHE A 16 13.65 -11.08 -10.19
C PHE A 16 14.43 -11.25 -8.88
N GLU A 17 15.24 -10.25 -8.54
CA GLU A 17 16.05 -10.29 -7.33
C GLU A 17 15.20 -10.44 -6.07
N HIS A 18 14.04 -9.78 -6.03
CA HIS A 18 13.18 -9.79 -4.85
C HIS A 18 12.07 -10.86 -4.89
N MET A 19 11.59 -11.22 -6.05
CA MET A 19 10.39 -12.06 -6.19
C MET A 19 10.57 -13.34 -6.99
N GLY A 20 11.73 -13.52 -7.61
CA GLY A 20 12.02 -14.74 -8.35
C GLY A 20 11.51 -14.76 -9.77
N GLU A 21 11.81 -15.85 -10.47
CA GLU A 21 11.55 -15.97 -11.90
C GLU A 21 10.07 -16.00 -12.24
N ARG A 22 9.28 -16.76 -11.50
CA ARG A 22 7.85 -16.92 -11.80
C ARG A 22 7.12 -15.60 -11.81
N VAL A 23 7.31 -14.80 -10.74
CA VAL A 23 6.65 -13.51 -10.62
C VAL A 23 7.13 -12.54 -11.69
N THR A 24 8.44 -12.56 -11.97
CA THR A 24 9.02 -11.70 -13.01
C THR A 24 8.37 -11.98 -14.36
N ARG A 25 8.20 -13.25 -14.72
CA ARG A 25 7.59 -13.62 -16.00
C ARG A 25 6.10 -13.28 -16.05
N GLU A 26 5.40 -13.40 -14.93
CA GLU A 26 4.00 -13.01 -14.86
C GLU A 26 3.84 -11.50 -15.07
N ILE A 27 4.68 -10.70 -14.40
CA ILE A 27 4.63 -9.26 -14.55
C ILE A 27 4.93 -8.86 -15.99
N HIS A 28 5.95 -9.47 -16.58
CA HIS A 28 6.27 -9.21 -17.97
C HIS A 28 5.10 -9.53 -18.89
N SER A 29 4.48 -10.69 -18.69
CA SER A 29 3.38 -11.15 -19.54
C SER A 29 2.20 -10.19 -19.52
N VAL A 30 1.87 -9.67 -18.32
CA VAL A 30 0.70 -8.80 -18.13
C VAL A 30 0.99 -7.34 -18.47
N PHE A 31 2.16 -6.86 -18.10
CA PHE A 31 2.45 -5.41 -18.11
C PHE A 31 3.48 -4.96 -19.12
N ARG A 32 4.01 -5.86 -19.95
CA ARG A 32 5.07 -5.47 -20.89
C ARG A 32 4.67 -4.30 -21.75
N GLY A 33 5.62 -3.38 -21.95
CA GLY A 33 5.41 -2.20 -22.77
C GLY A 33 4.68 -1.06 -22.10
N GLN A 34 4.21 -1.26 -20.86
CA GLN A 34 3.51 -0.22 -20.11
C GLN A 34 4.44 0.44 -19.11
N GLN A 35 4.17 1.69 -18.83
CA GLN A 35 4.90 2.44 -17.82
C GLN A 35 4.04 2.59 -16.58
N PHE A 36 4.61 2.28 -15.42
CA PHE A 36 3.90 2.38 -14.15
C PHE A 36 4.69 3.23 -13.18
N ASN A 37 3.96 4.03 -12.44
CA ASN A 37 4.50 4.76 -11.31
C ASN A 37 3.93 4.13 -10.05
N PHE A 38 4.77 3.54 -9.22
CA PHE A 38 4.34 2.90 -7.98
C PHE A 38 4.24 3.95 -6.87
N PRO A 39 3.02 4.29 -6.42
CA PRO A 39 2.87 5.24 -5.32
C PRO A 39 3.54 4.72 -4.05
N LYS A 40 3.94 5.64 -3.20
CA LYS A 40 4.53 5.26 -1.92
C LYS A 40 3.51 4.56 -1.01
N LYS A 41 2.23 4.94 -1.13
CA LYS A 41 1.19 4.39 -0.28
C LYS A 41 0.46 3.27 -0.99
N LEU A 42 0.32 2.14 -0.32
CA LEU A 42 -0.30 0.96 -0.89
C LEU A 42 -1.80 1.12 -1.09
N TYR A 43 -2.45 1.78 -0.13
CA TYR A 43 -3.91 1.88 -0.14
C TYR A 43 -4.41 3.19 -0.72
N SER A 44 -5.56 3.14 -1.39
CA SER A 44 -6.21 4.35 -1.91
C SER A 44 -6.77 5.19 -0.76
N MET A 45 -6.89 6.51 -0.99
CA MET A 45 -7.47 7.38 0.02
C MET A 45 -8.92 7.01 0.34
N GLU A 46 -9.68 6.59 -0.66
CA GLU A 46 -11.05 6.12 -0.45
C GLU A 46 -11.09 4.97 0.55
N TYR A 47 -10.22 4.00 0.36
CA TYR A 47 -10.16 2.86 1.26
C TYR A 47 -9.72 3.28 2.66
N VAL A 48 -8.71 4.15 2.76
CA VAL A 48 -8.22 4.63 4.05
C VAL A 48 -9.34 5.30 4.84
N ILE A 49 -10.09 6.19 4.19
CA ILE A 49 -11.20 6.89 4.85
C ILE A 49 -12.25 5.89 5.32
N ARG A 50 -12.62 4.96 4.48
CA ARG A 50 -13.62 3.93 4.84
C ARG A 50 -13.11 3.08 6.01
N TYR A 51 -11.86 2.66 5.96
CA TYR A 51 -11.26 1.85 7.01
C TYR A 51 -11.28 2.59 8.35
N LEU A 52 -10.95 3.88 8.33
CA LEU A 52 -10.96 4.69 9.54
C LEU A 52 -12.38 4.87 10.07
N LYS A 53 -13.36 5.06 9.19
CA LYS A 53 -14.75 5.18 9.63
C LYS A 53 -15.23 3.90 10.32
N GLU A 54 -14.79 2.76 9.84
CA GLU A 54 -15.20 1.47 10.38
C GLU A 54 -14.46 1.07 11.64
N ASN A 55 -13.23 1.54 11.82
CA ASN A 55 -12.35 1.01 12.87
C ASN A 55 -11.88 2.02 13.92
N TYR A 56 -12.03 3.32 13.67
CA TYR A 56 -11.57 4.31 14.63
C TYR A 56 -12.45 4.32 15.87
N ASN A 57 -11.82 4.20 17.04
CA ASN A 57 -12.56 4.17 18.33
C ASN A 57 -12.20 5.34 19.26
N GLY A 58 -11.50 6.34 18.75
CA GLY A 58 -11.11 7.51 19.53
C GLY A 58 -9.75 7.37 20.22
N LYS A 59 -9.23 6.16 20.33
CA LYS A 59 -7.98 5.89 21.05
C LYS A 59 -6.96 5.09 20.26
N ASN A 60 -7.32 4.59 19.09
CA ASN A 60 -6.49 3.63 18.35
C ASN A 60 -5.81 4.19 17.12
N VAL A 61 -5.56 5.50 17.08
CA VAL A 61 -4.88 6.12 15.94
C VAL A 61 -3.54 5.46 15.66
N ARG A 62 -2.76 5.19 16.69
CA ARG A 62 -1.44 4.58 16.54
C ARG A 62 -1.52 3.22 15.85
N GLN A 63 -2.46 2.39 16.28
CA GLN A 63 -2.65 1.07 15.70
C GLN A 63 -3.10 1.16 14.24
N LEU A 64 -4.07 2.03 13.97
CA LEU A 64 -4.58 2.20 12.61
C LEU A 64 -3.51 2.75 11.67
N ALA A 65 -2.70 3.69 12.16
CA ALA A 65 -1.59 4.22 11.38
C ALA A 65 -0.61 3.12 10.98
N LYS A 66 -0.30 2.25 11.92
CA LYS A 66 0.59 1.13 11.66
C LYS A 66 0.00 0.17 10.62
N GLU A 67 -1.27 -0.15 10.74
CA GLU A 67 -1.95 -1.04 9.81
C GLU A 67 -2.02 -0.47 8.39
N LEU A 68 -2.20 0.85 8.29
CA LEU A 68 -2.32 1.54 7.01
C LEU A 68 -0.98 1.99 6.44
N ASP A 69 0.10 1.82 7.18
CA ASP A 69 1.43 2.29 6.82
C ASP A 69 1.48 3.80 6.63
N TYR A 70 0.95 4.51 7.63
CA TYR A 70 0.99 5.98 7.70
C TYR A 70 1.52 6.41 9.05
N SER A 71 1.89 7.70 9.16
CA SER A 71 2.22 8.26 10.46
C SER A 71 0.93 8.54 11.23
N GLU A 72 1.04 8.56 12.58
CA GLU A 72 -0.11 8.92 13.42
C GLU A 72 -0.61 10.31 13.11
N ARG A 73 0.31 11.24 12.87
CA ARG A 73 -0.03 12.61 12.53
C ARG A 73 -0.88 12.69 11.26
N TRP A 74 -0.51 11.90 10.26
CA TRP A 74 -1.23 11.88 9.00
C TRP A 74 -2.63 11.29 9.15
N VAL A 75 -2.72 10.19 9.90
CA VAL A 75 -4.03 9.56 10.18
C VAL A 75 -4.92 10.51 10.94
N GLN A 76 -4.37 11.20 11.96
CA GLN A 76 -5.16 12.17 12.73
C GLN A 76 -5.65 13.30 11.82
N ALA A 77 -4.82 13.76 10.89
CA ALA A 77 -5.22 14.79 9.94
C ALA A 77 -6.37 14.32 9.05
N ILE A 78 -6.34 13.07 8.60
CA ILE A 78 -7.43 12.51 7.79
C ILE A 78 -8.71 12.44 8.60
N ILE A 79 -8.61 11.96 9.83
CA ILE A 79 -9.75 11.87 10.74
C ILE A 79 -10.41 13.25 10.91
N ASN A 80 -9.58 14.25 11.18
CA ASN A 80 -10.07 15.61 11.40
C ASN A 80 -10.68 16.21 10.13
N LYS A 81 -9.99 16.05 9.00
CA LYS A 81 -10.46 16.63 7.74
C LYS A 81 -11.77 16.02 7.28
N ASN A 82 -11.95 14.74 7.50
CA ASN A 82 -13.15 14.02 7.07
C ASN A 82 -14.21 13.89 8.17
N LYS A 83 -13.95 14.50 9.32
CA LYS A 83 -14.87 14.50 10.46
C LYS A 83 -15.29 13.08 10.83
N ILE A 84 -14.31 12.19 10.88
CA ILE A 84 -14.58 10.79 11.21
C ILE A 84 -14.86 10.67 12.69
N VAL A 85 -15.99 10.05 13.02
CA VAL A 85 -16.46 9.90 14.39
C VAL A 85 -15.97 8.60 14.98
N SER A 86 -15.58 8.63 16.24
CA SER A 86 -15.17 7.44 16.96
C SER A 86 -16.33 6.48 17.12
N ARG A 87 -16.11 5.21 16.79
CA ARG A 87 -17.14 4.18 16.98
C ARG A 87 -17.48 4.00 18.45
N GLY A 88 -16.54 4.31 19.35
CA GLY A 88 -16.77 4.22 20.78
C GLY A 88 -17.71 5.29 21.31
N ASP A 89 -17.94 6.35 20.55
CA ASP A 89 -18.79 7.49 20.95
C ASP A 89 -20.20 7.38 20.37
N GLU A 90 -20.53 6.27 19.73
CA GLU A 90 -21.85 6.06 19.14
C GLU A 90 -22.81 5.52 20.19
N ASN A 91 -23.43 6.42 20.92
CA ASN A 91 -24.44 6.02 21.87
C ASN A 91 -25.63 6.95 21.81
#